data_3d8417a2053a477799b763081d0ab8f5
#
_entry.id   3d8417a2053a477799b763081d0ab8f5
#
_cell.length_a   1.000
_cell.length_b   1.000
_cell.length_c   1.000
_cell.angle_alpha   90.00
_cell.angle_beta   90.00
_cell.angle_gamma   90.00
#
_symmetry.space_group_name_H-M   'P 1'
#
loop_
_entity.id
_entity.type
_entity.pdbx_description
1 polymer ?
#
loop_
_entity_poly.entity_id
_entity_poly.type
_entity_poly.pdbx_seq_one_letter_code
_entity_poly.pdbx_strand_id
1 'polypeptide(L)'
;MYKAELKTGRLVTICIAAPFGMDDVAPFQLAINKLLHEAPARVVTCMDLRASLILAPEVADQLIGLMRKDNPRIERTAMVLGDNAVLGLQVARMIREAGNPNRRTFHDAEAAEAWLGETLSPVEHAALHAFLNP
;
A
#
# COMPACT_ATOMS: atom_id res chain seq x y z
N MET A 1 8.92 10.31 -3.46
CA MET A 1 7.80 10.54 -4.41
C MET A 1 6.70 9.53 -4.17
N TYR A 2 5.46 9.96 -4.18
CA TYR A 2 4.33 9.06 -3.99
C TYR A 2 3.11 9.54 -4.76
N LYS A 3 2.18 8.61 -5.01
CA LYS A 3 0.85 8.91 -5.56
C LYS A 3 -0.16 7.98 -4.89
N ALA A 4 -1.22 8.55 -4.34
CA ALA A 4 -2.27 7.79 -3.66
C ALA A 4 -3.63 8.23 -4.19
N GLU A 5 -4.47 7.27 -4.57
CA GLU A 5 -5.78 7.54 -5.17
C GLU A 5 -6.84 6.56 -4.68
N LEU A 6 -8.05 7.07 -4.48
CA LEU A 6 -9.25 6.23 -4.41
C LEU A 6 -9.73 6.05 -5.85
N LYS A 7 -9.49 4.87 -6.42
CA LYS A 7 -9.70 4.63 -7.87
C LYS A 7 -11.18 4.49 -8.23
N THR A 8 -11.84 3.55 -7.61
CA THR A 8 -13.26 3.28 -7.81
C THR A 8 -13.74 2.42 -6.65
N GLY A 9 -14.99 2.63 -6.23
CA GLY A 9 -15.53 1.89 -5.10
C GLY A 9 -14.66 2.06 -3.86
N ARG A 10 -14.12 0.96 -3.37
CA ARG A 10 -13.24 0.95 -2.19
C ARG A 10 -11.80 0.57 -2.50
N LEU A 11 -11.41 0.61 -3.77
CA LEU A 11 -10.04 0.33 -4.18
C LEU A 11 -9.16 1.57 -4.05
N VAL A 12 -8.16 1.50 -3.17
CA VAL A 12 -7.12 2.52 -3.01
C VAL A 12 -5.84 2.00 -3.65
N THR A 13 -5.23 2.81 -4.50
CA THR A 13 -3.93 2.49 -5.09
C THR A 13 -2.90 3.49 -4.59
N ILE A 14 -1.73 2.98 -4.20
CA ILE A 14 -0.63 3.78 -3.69
C ILE A 14 0.65 3.35 -4.41
N CYS A 15 1.37 4.32 -4.96
CA CYS A 15 2.69 4.09 -5.51
C CYS A 15 3.69 4.90 -4.70
N ILE A 16 4.73 4.26 -4.21
CA ILE A 16 5.86 4.93 -3.56
C ILE A 16 7.11 4.61 -4.36
N ALA A 17 7.81 5.66 -4.79
CA ALA A 17 9.05 5.55 -5.52
C ALA A 17 10.13 6.36 -4.80
N ALA A 18 11.38 5.92 -4.92
CA ALA A 18 12.51 6.68 -4.39
C ALA A 18 12.69 8.01 -5.15
N PRO A 19 13.05 9.11 -4.48
CA PRO A 19 13.27 9.22 -3.04
C PRO A 19 11.96 9.39 -2.24
N PHE A 20 11.91 8.83 -1.05
CA PHE A 20 10.82 9.06 -0.10
C PHE A 20 11.44 9.25 1.29
N GLY A 21 11.37 10.46 1.81
CA GLY A 21 12.01 10.86 3.06
C GLY A 21 11.04 11.43 4.08
N MET A 22 11.59 11.92 5.20
CA MET A 22 10.77 12.47 6.28
C MET A 22 9.86 13.61 5.83
N ASP A 23 10.31 14.43 4.88
CA ASP A 23 9.50 15.54 4.35
C ASP A 23 8.24 15.06 3.60
N ASP A 24 8.26 13.81 3.14
CA ASP A 24 7.12 13.22 2.43
C ASP A 24 6.08 12.61 3.37
N VAL A 25 6.47 12.28 4.61
CA VAL A 25 5.62 11.52 5.54
C VAL A 25 4.34 12.25 5.88
N ALA A 26 4.42 13.51 6.31
CA ALA A 26 3.24 14.27 6.72
C ALA A 26 2.25 14.50 5.56
N PRO A 27 2.70 14.95 4.37
CA PRO A 27 1.81 15.05 3.21
C PRO A 27 1.19 13.72 2.82
N PHE A 28 1.97 12.63 2.86
CA PHE A 28 1.48 11.29 2.58
C PHE A 28 0.39 10.87 3.56
N GLN A 29 0.63 11.09 4.85
CA GLN A 29 -0.34 10.78 5.90
C GLN A 29 -1.65 11.54 5.70
N LEU A 30 -1.58 12.82 5.36
CA LEU A 30 -2.77 13.63 5.08
C LEU A 30 -3.53 13.08 3.88
N ALA A 31 -2.83 12.71 2.81
CA ALA A 31 -3.45 12.15 1.62
C ALA A 31 -4.18 10.83 1.93
N ILE A 32 -3.53 9.93 2.67
CA ILE A 32 -4.14 8.65 3.05
C ILE A 32 -5.36 8.86 3.95
N ASN A 33 -5.27 9.73 4.95
CA ASN A 33 -6.39 10.04 5.84
C ASN A 33 -7.60 10.54 5.04
N LYS A 34 -7.36 11.40 4.06
CA LYS A 34 -8.42 11.92 3.19
C LYS A 34 -9.10 10.82 2.40
N LEU A 35 -8.32 9.93 1.79
CA LEU A 35 -8.85 8.81 1.02
C LEU A 35 -9.68 7.87 1.89
N LEU A 36 -9.18 7.52 3.07
CA LEU A 36 -9.89 6.65 3.99
C LEU A 36 -11.20 7.28 4.48
N HIS A 37 -11.20 8.60 4.65
CA HIS A 37 -12.40 9.33 5.06
C HIS A 37 -13.45 9.39 3.94
N GLU A 38 -13.02 9.51 2.70
CA GLU A 38 -13.90 9.57 1.53
C GLU A 38 -14.44 8.20 1.10
N ALA A 39 -13.77 7.12 1.48
CA ALA A 39 -14.16 5.77 1.08
C ALA A 39 -15.50 5.36 1.69
N PRO A 40 -16.36 4.64 0.92
CA PRO A 40 -17.69 4.28 1.40
C PRO A 40 -17.69 3.16 2.44
N ALA A 41 -16.58 2.41 2.57
CA ALA A 41 -16.45 1.28 3.47
C ALA A 41 -14.97 1.03 3.75
N ARG A 42 -14.65 -0.11 4.41
CA ARG A 42 -13.27 -0.55 4.56
C ARG A 42 -12.64 -0.70 3.17
N VAL A 43 -11.42 -0.23 3.02
CA VAL A 43 -10.73 -0.20 1.72
C VAL A 43 -9.94 -1.47 1.45
N VAL A 44 -9.75 -1.74 0.17
CA VAL A 44 -8.79 -2.71 -0.34
C VAL A 44 -7.68 -1.90 -0.98
N THR A 45 -6.44 -2.11 -0.54
CA THR A 45 -5.30 -1.29 -0.95
C THR A 45 -4.28 -2.10 -1.72
N CYS A 46 -3.81 -1.55 -2.82
CA CYS A 46 -2.64 -2.06 -3.53
C CYS A 46 -1.53 -1.02 -3.50
N MET A 47 -0.39 -1.38 -2.92
CA MET A 47 0.78 -0.52 -2.87
C MET A 47 1.84 -1.04 -3.85
N ASP A 48 2.21 -0.22 -4.81
CA ASP A 48 3.29 -0.53 -5.74
C ASP A 48 4.60 0.05 -5.19
N LEU A 49 5.46 -0.82 -4.74
CA LEU A 49 6.77 -0.49 -4.19
C LEU A 49 7.92 -0.91 -5.12
N ARG A 50 7.61 -1.24 -6.38
CA ARG A 50 8.63 -1.74 -7.32
C ARG A 50 9.74 -0.73 -7.61
N ALA A 51 9.45 0.56 -7.49
CA ALA A 51 10.42 1.63 -7.69
C ALA A 51 10.96 2.23 -6.37
N SER A 52 10.64 1.60 -5.24
CA SER A 52 11.12 2.03 -3.92
C SER A 52 12.48 1.47 -3.59
N LEU A 53 13.19 2.18 -2.71
CA LEU A 53 14.44 1.74 -2.10
C LEU A 53 14.25 1.68 -0.59
N ILE A 54 15.26 1.16 0.12
CA ILE A 54 15.22 1.08 1.58
C ILE A 54 14.91 2.46 2.18
N LEU A 55 14.04 2.48 3.17
CA LEU A 55 13.64 3.69 3.87
C LEU A 55 14.56 3.96 5.05
N ALA A 56 14.79 5.23 5.37
CA ALA A 56 15.47 5.57 6.60
C ALA A 56 14.69 5.04 7.82
N PRO A 57 15.36 4.63 8.90
CA PRO A 57 14.70 4.03 10.05
C PRO A 57 13.55 4.87 10.62
N GLU A 58 13.74 6.19 10.73
CA GLU A 58 12.71 7.09 11.24
C GLU A 58 11.50 7.21 10.30
N VAL A 59 11.72 7.10 9.00
CA VAL A 59 10.63 7.06 8.01
C VAL A 59 9.83 5.77 8.18
N ALA A 60 10.52 4.64 8.27
CA ALA A 60 9.88 3.34 8.47
C ALA A 60 9.05 3.33 9.76
N ASP A 61 9.58 3.89 10.85
CA ASP A 61 8.86 3.95 12.13
C ASP A 61 7.58 4.79 12.04
N GLN A 62 7.63 5.92 11.34
CA GLN A 62 6.45 6.75 11.11
C GLN A 62 5.39 6.01 10.30
N LEU A 63 5.81 5.30 9.26
CA LEU A 63 4.88 4.53 8.43
C LEU A 63 4.26 3.36 9.20
N ILE A 64 5.00 2.70 10.08
CA ILE A 64 4.46 1.65 10.95
C ILE A 64 3.34 2.22 11.82
N GLY A 65 3.55 3.40 12.42
CA GLY A 65 2.54 4.06 13.22
C GLY A 65 1.28 4.37 12.43
N LEU A 66 1.44 4.85 11.19
CA LEU A 66 0.33 5.11 10.29
C LEU A 66 -0.42 3.82 9.94
N MET A 67 0.31 2.75 9.64
CA MET A 67 -0.28 1.45 9.33
C MET A 67 -1.13 0.92 10.49
N ARG A 68 -0.63 1.03 11.73
CA ARG A 68 -1.38 0.64 12.92
C ARG A 68 -2.67 1.44 13.08
N LYS A 69 -2.59 2.74 12.89
CA LYS A 69 -3.73 3.64 13.00
C LYS A 69 -4.80 3.28 11.98
N ASP A 70 -4.40 2.91 10.77
CA ASP A 70 -5.31 2.66 9.65
C ASP A 70 -5.87 1.25 9.63
N ASN A 71 -5.34 0.31 10.43
CA ASN A 71 -5.76 -1.09 10.46
C ASN A 71 -7.29 -1.29 10.46
N PRO A 72 -8.08 -0.57 11.29
CA PRO A 72 -9.53 -0.79 11.33
C PRO A 72 -10.25 -0.40 10.03
N ARG A 73 -9.61 0.41 9.18
CA ARG A 73 -10.19 0.95 7.94
C ARG A 73 -9.80 0.12 6.71
N ILE A 74 -8.97 -0.90 6.87
CA ILE A 74 -8.38 -1.65 5.77
C ILE A 74 -8.79 -3.11 5.85
N GLU A 75 -9.36 -3.65 4.76
CA GLU A 75 -9.72 -5.06 4.66
C GLU A 75 -8.52 -5.91 4.22
N ARG A 76 -7.85 -5.52 3.13
CA ARG A 76 -6.64 -6.16 2.63
C ARG A 76 -5.69 -5.13 2.05
N THR A 77 -4.39 -5.38 2.19
CA THR A 77 -3.34 -4.61 1.52
C THR A 77 -2.35 -5.58 0.88
N ALA A 78 -2.18 -5.45 -0.44
CA ALA A 78 -1.09 -6.10 -1.15
C ALA A 78 0.03 -5.08 -1.37
N MET A 79 1.26 -5.47 -1.07
CA MET A 79 2.45 -4.63 -1.27
C MET A 79 3.32 -5.34 -2.31
N VAL A 80 3.40 -4.77 -3.51
CA VAL A 80 4.14 -5.35 -4.63
C VAL A 80 5.56 -4.83 -4.61
N LEU A 81 6.52 -5.74 -4.46
CA LEU A 81 7.94 -5.44 -4.34
C LEU A 81 8.66 -5.71 -5.66
N GLY A 82 9.76 -4.98 -5.87
CA GLY A 82 10.73 -5.26 -6.91
C GLY A 82 11.83 -6.22 -6.43
N ASP A 83 13.01 -6.12 -7.05
CA ASP A 83 14.11 -7.06 -6.79
C ASP A 83 14.99 -6.66 -5.61
N ASN A 84 14.68 -5.58 -4.90
CA ASN A 84 15.48 -5.12 -3.76
C ASN A 84 15.19 -5.99 -2.53
N ALA A 85 16.05 -6.96 -2.25
CA ALA A 85 15.90 -7.89 -1.14
C ALA A 85 15.93 -7.19 0.23
N VAL A 86 16.74 -6.14 0.38
CA VAL A 86 16.84 -5.40 1.64
C VAL A 86 15.54 -4.66 1.94
N LEU A 87 14.96 -4.01 0.94
CA LEU A 87 13.64 -3.39 1.09
C LEU A 87 12.59 -4.43 1.45
N GLY A 88 12.65 -5.62 0.82
CA GLY A 88 11.72 -6.70 1.12
C GLY A 88 11.77 -7.12 2.60
N LEU A 89 12.96 -7.23 3.18
CA LEU A 89 13.13 -7.54 4.60
C LEU A 89 12.59 -6.40 5.48
N GLN A 90 12.83 -5.16 5.10
CA GLN A 90 12.32 -4.01 5.83
C GLN A 90 10.79 -3.97 5.84
N VAL A 91 10.17 -4.19 4.68
CA VAL A 91 8.71 -4.18 4.56
C VAL A 91 8.10 -5.34 5.35
N ALA A 92 8.70 -6.53 5.31
CA ALA A 92 8.24 -7.68 6.10
C ALA A 92 8.23 -7.35 7.60
N ARG A 93 9.28 -6.68 8.09
CA ARG A 93 9.34 -6.23 9.48
C ARG A 93 8.25 -5.21 9.79
N MET A 94 8.03 -4.25 8.89
CA MET A 94 7.01 -3.22 9.07
C MET A 94 5.61 -3.83 9.17
N ILE A 95 5.30 -4.79 8.32
CA ILE A 95 4.02 -5.51 8.35
C ILE A 95 3.84 -6.23 9.68
N ARG A 96 4.88 -6.92 10.13
CA ARG A 96 4.84 -7.64 11.40
C ARG A 96 4.59 -6.70 12.58
N GLU A 97 5.26 -5.57 12.61
CA GLU A 97 5.12 -4.59 13.69
C GLU A 97 3.78 -3.84 13.63
N ALA A 98 3.22 -3.65 12.45
CA ALA A 98 1.90 -3.03 12.28
C ALA A 98 0.75 -3.91 12.75
N GLY A 99 0.93 -5.23 12.75
CA GLY A 99 0.03 -6.16 13.41
C GLY A 99 -1.26 -6.50 12.67
N ASN A 100 -1.39 -6.19 11.38
CA ASN A 100 -2.56 -6.57 10.58
C ASN A 100 -2.26 -7.83 9.77
N PRO A 101 -2.97 -8.96 10.01
CA PRO A 101 -2.72 -10.20 9.27
C PRO A 101 -3.14 -10.13 7.80
N ASN A 102 -3.88 -9.10 7.41
CA ASN A 102 -4.39 -8.93 6.05
C ASN A 102 -3.50 -8.02 5.18
N ARG A 103 -2.24 -7.84 5.57
CA ARG A 103 -1.22 -7.24 4.73
C ARG A 103 -0.25 -8.30 4.25
N ARG A 104 -0.01 -8.35 2.94
CA ARG A 104 0.89 -9.33 2.32
C ARG A 104 1.81 -8.67 1.32
N THR A 105 3.03 -9.18 1.22
CA THR A 105 3.98 -8.80 0.17
C THR A 105 3.91 -9.77 -0.99
N PHE A 106 4.17 -9.27 -2.19
CA PHE A 106 4.21 -10.04 -3.43
C PHE A 106 5.36 -9.56 -4.28
N HIS A 107 6.10 -10.49 -4.87
CA HIS A 107 7.10 -10.18 -5.91
C HIS A 107 6.51 -10.32 -7.31
N ASP A 108 5.30 -10.85 -7.41
CA ASP A 108 4.56 -11.10 -8.64
C ASP A 108 3.26 -10.29 -8.60
N ALA A 109 3.12 -9.34 -9.52
CA ALA A 109 1.93 -8.50 -9.62
C ALA A 109 0.67 -9.32 -9.90
N GLU A 110 0.79 -10.39 -10.68
CA GLU A 110 -0.33 -11.29 -10.98
C GLU A 110 -0.88 -11.94 -9.71
N ALA A 111 0.01 -12.41 -8.83
CA ALA A 111 -0.39 -13.02 -7.57
C ALA A 111 -1.08 -12.01 -6.65
N ALA A 112 -0.57 -10.77 -6.61
CA ALA A 112 -1.19 -9.68 -5.84
C ALA A 112 -2.60 -9.38 -6.36
N GLU A 113 -2.75 -9.29 -7.68
CA GLU A 113 -4.04 -9.04 -8.31
C GLU A 113 -5.04 -10.16 -7.99
N ALA A 114 -4.62 -11.41 -8.07
CA ALA A 114 -5.48 -12.55 -7.77
C ALA A 114 -5.96 -12.53 -6.32
N TRP A 115 -5.06 -12.25 -5.38
CA TRP A 115 -5.41 -12.21 -3.97
C TRP A 115 -6.36 -11.06 -3.62
N LEU A 116 -6.10 -9.86 -4.11
CA LEU A 116 -7.01 -8.73 -3.90
C LEU A 116 -8.33 -8.91 -4.65
N GLY A 117 -8.27 -9.53 -5.82
CA GLY A 117 -9.45 -9.78 -6.65
C GLY A 117 -10.52 -10.62 -5.95
N GLU A 118 -10.15 -11.43 -4.95
CA GLU A 118 -11.10 -12.21 -4.16
C GLU A 118 -12.13 -11.33 -3.44
N THR A 119 -11.79 -10.07 -3.16
CA THR A 119 -12.64 -9.14 -2.41
C THR A 119 -13.14 -7.96 -3.24
N LEU A 120 -12.76 -7.88 -4.51
CA LEU A 120 -13.08 -6.75 -5.38
C LEU A 120 -14.23 -7.08 -6.32
N SER A 121 -15.01 -6.05 -6.67
CA SER A 121 -15.98 -6.13 -7.76
C SER A 121 -15.25 -6.21 -9.11
N PRO A 122 -15.94 -6.61 -10.20
CA PRO A 122 -15.32 -6.63 -11.53
C PRO A 122 -14.76 -5.28 -11.97
N VAL A 123 -15.44 -4.17 -11.65
CA VAL A 123 -14.97 -2.81 -11.99
C VAL A 123 -13.73 -2.46 -11.19
N GLU A 124 -13.71 -2.76 -9.90
CA GLU A 124 -12.54 -2.55 -9.05
C GLU A 124 -11.37 -3.41 -9.50
N HIS A 125 -11.61 -4.67 -9.85
CA HIS A 125 -10.57 -5.57 -10.33
C HIS A 125 -9.94 -5.06 -11.64
N ALA A 126 -10.77 -4.57 -12.58
CA ALA A 126 -10.27 -3.99 -13.83
C ALA A 126 -9.37 -2.77 -13.58
N ALA A 127 -9.76 -1.91 -12.64
CA ALA A 127 -8.96 -0.76 -12.24
C ALA A 127 -7.62 -1.18 -11.61
N LEU A 128 -7.63 -2.22 -10.78
CA LEU A 128 -6.42 -2.79 -10.18
C LEU A 128 -5.47 -3.33 -11.26
N HIS A 129 -6.02 -4.08 -12.23
CA HIS A 129 -5.22 -4.61 -13.33
C HIS A 129 -4.52 -3.50 -14.10
N ALA A 130 -5.24 -2.43 -14.42
CA ALA A 130 -4.67 -1.27 -15.12
C ALA A 130 -3.57 -0.58 -14.29
N PHE A 131 -3.75 -0.49 -12.98
CA PHE A 131 -2.76 0.09 -12.07
C PHE A 131 -1.45 -0.72 -12.06
N LEU A 132 -1.54 -2.03 -12.03
CA LEU A 132 -0.38 -2.92 -11.97
C LEU A 132 0.30 -3.11 -13.34
N ASN A 133 -0.41 -2.84 -14.44
CA ASN A 133 0.07 -3.02 -15.81
C ASN A 133 -0.12 -1.73 -16.63
N PRO A 134 0.59 -0.67 -16.24
CA PRO A 134 0.45 0.64 -16.90
C PRO A 134 0.97 0.67 -18.33
#